data_b33276c2a40e701a824095ac8fa003a3
#
_entry.id   b33276c2a40e701a824095ac8fa003a3
#
_cell.length_a   1.000
_cell.length_b   1.000
_cell.length_c   1.000
_cell.angle_alpha   90.00
_cell.angle_beta   90.00
_cell.angle_gamma   90.00
#
_symmetry.space_group_name_H-M   'P 1'
#
loop_
_entity.id
_entity.type
_entity.pdbx_description
1 polymer ?
#
loop_
_entity_poly.entity_id
_entity_poly.type
_entity_poly.pdbx_seq_one_letter_code
_entity_poly.pdbx_strand_id
1 'polypeptide(L)'
;HGAIGITWPLPGEPDLRLLAELQPAPLALPATAADYSVTYHSWREAPSPTELRGDAFSIPAPLSSPALKPTELALLLIPALAVDRNGMRLGYGGGCYDRLLSQPGWSTLPTFAVLPEACVHATLLPAEPWDQPLDGWITEQGCSLRRASQ
;
A
#
# COMPACT_ATOMS: atom_id res chain seq x y z
N HIS A 1 -14.87 11.05 -4.49
CA HIS A 1 -14.20 10.47 -3.31
C HIS A 1 -13.74 9.07 -3.68
N GLY A 2 -12.42 8.87 -3.75
CA GLY A 2 -11.84 7.61 -4.14
C GLY A 2 -11.73 6.61 -3.00
N ALA A 3 -11.44 5.35 -3.33
CA ALA A 3 -11.20 4.31 -2.36
C ALA A 3 -9.82 4.48 -1.69
N ILE A 4 -9.70 3.99 -0.46
CA ILE A 4 -8.41 3.84 0.21
C ILE A 4 -7.86 2.45 -0.11
N GLY A 5 -6.72 2.40 -0.78
CA GLY A 5 -5.99 1.15 -1.00
C GLY A 5 -5.32 0.71 0.28
N ILE A 6 -5.65 -0.48 0.74
CA ILE A 6 -5.03 -1.13 1.90
C ILE A 6 -4.38 -2.44 1.46
N THR A 7 -3.86 -3.22 2.38
CA THR A 7 -3.31 -4.54 2.08
C THR A 7 -3.93 -5.58 3.01
N TRP A 8 -4.02 -6.82 2.52
CA TRP A 8 -4.33 -7.95 3.37
C TRP A 8 -3.13 -8.20 4.30
N PRO A 9 -3.33 -8.24 5.64
CA PRO A 9 -2.21 -8.32 6.56
C PRO A 9 -1.51 -9.68 6.47
N LEU A 10 -0.21 -9.67 6.27
CA LEU A 10 0.67 -10.80 6.46
C LEU A 10 1.12 -10.85 7.92
N PRO A 11 1.68 -12.00 8.41
CA PRO A 11 2.16 -12.09 9.78
C PRO A 11 3.11 -10.95 10.14
N GLY A 12 2.83 -10.24 11.23
CA GLY A 12 3.63 -9.11 11.71
C GLY A 12 3.28 -7.75 11.08
N GLU A 13 2.38 -7.71 10.11
CA GLU A 13 1.91 -6.46 9.51
C GLU A 13 0.70 -5.89 10.25
N PRO A 14 0.50 -4.56 10.22
CA PRO A 14 -0.72 -3.95 10.74
C PRO A 14 -1.96 -4.44 9.99
N ASP A 15 -3.04 -4.68 10.72
CA ASP A 15 -4.32 -5.04 10.12
C ASP A 15 -5.14 -3.79 9.81
N LEU A 16 -5.10 -3.35 8.56
CA LEU A 16 -5.81 -2.16 8.10
C LEU A 16 -7.27 -2.42 7.74
N ARG A 17 -7.74 -3.67 7.79
CA ARG A 17 -9.15 -4.00 7.50
C ARG A 17 -10.11 -3.34 8.49
N LEU A 18 -9.64 -3.04 9.70
CA LEU A 18 -10.40 -2.31 10.71
C LEU A 18 -10.86 -0.91 10.22
N LEU A 19 -10.23 -0.35 9.22
CA LEU A 19 -10.68 0.91 8.61
C LEU A 19 -12.09 0.82 8.05
N ALA A 20 -12.56 -0.38 7.70
CA ALA A 20 -13.94 -0.57 7.24
C ALA A 20 -14.99 -0.13 8.27
N GLU A 21 -14.66 -0.22 9.56
CA GLU A 21 -15.55 0.18 10.66
C GLU A 21 -15.32 1.62 11.11
N LEU A 22 -14.11 2.14 10.91
CA LEU A 22 -13.68 3.41 11.51
C LEU A 22 -13.93 4.63 10.63
N GLN A 23 -14.16 4.44 9.33
CA GLN A 23 -14.32 5.55 8.40
C GLN A 23 -15.20 5.13 7.20
N PRO A 24 -15.90 6.10 6.54
CA PRO A 24 -16.90 5.77 5.53
C PRO A 24 -16.35 5.59 4.11
N ALA A 25 -15.08 5.88 3.84
CA ALA A 25 -14.53 5.75 2.49
C ALA A 25 -14.48 4.27 2.07
N PRO A 26 -14.76 3.95 0.79
CA PRO A 26 -14.61 2.59 0.32
C PRO A 26 -13.15 2.13 0.39
N LEU A 27 -12.95 0.82 0.54
CA LEU A 27 -11.63 0.22 0.61
C LEU A 27 -11.34 -0.58 -0.66
N ALA A 28 -10.05 -0.73 -0.96
CA ALA A 28 -9.56 -1.57 -2.04
C ALA A 28 -8.39 -2.44 -1.56
N LEU A 29 -8.31 -3.65 -2.09
CA LEU A 29 -7.22 -4.60 -1.82
C LEU A 29 -6.42 -4.85 -3.10
N PRO A 30 -5.10 -5.05 -2.97
CA PRO A 30 -4.25 -5.39 -4.09
C PRO A 30 -4.33 -6.87 -4.44
N ALA A 31 -4.13 -7.16 -5.71
CA ALA A 31 -3.84 -8.49 -6.23
C ALA A 31 -2.51 -8.45 -6.95
N THR A 32 -1.61 -9.36 -6.61
CA THR A 32 -0.29 -9.45 -7.22
C THR A 32 -0.26 -10.63 -8.20
N ALA A 33 0.14 -10.35 -9.44
CA ALA A 33 0.31 -11.36 -10.46
C ALA A 33 1.69 -12.03 -10.38
N ALA A 34 1.86 -13.13 -11.10
CA ALA A 34 3.11 -13.89 -11.11
C ALA A 34 4.33 -13.07 -11.61
N ASP A 35 4.10 -12.06 -12.42
CA ASP A 35 5.12 -11.12 -12.91
C ASP A 35 5.37 -9.94 -11.95
N TYR A 36 4.83 -9.98 -10.74
CA TYR A 36 4.88 -8.94 -9.71
C TYR A 36 4.14 -7.65 -10.04
N SER A 37 3.32 -7.62 -11.08
CA SER A 37 2.41 -6.51 -11.32
C SER A 37 1.28 -6.52 -10.28
N VAL A 38 0.81 -5.34 -9.89
CA VAL A 38 -0.22 -5.15 -8.86
C VAL A 38 -1.41 -4.44 -9.47
N THR A 39 -2.60 -4.96 -9.19
CA THR A 39 -3.87 -4.30 -9.46
C THR A 39 -4.63 -4.13 -8.17
N TYR A 40 -5.41 -3.06 -8.05
CA TYR A 40 -6.29 -2.83 -6.91
C TYR A 40 -7.73 -3.09 -7.27
N HIS A 41 -8.48 -3.69 -6.35
CA HIS A 41 -9.86 -4.08 -6.55
C HIS A 41 -10.70 -3.63 -5.36
N SER A 42 -11.92 -3.20 -5.63
CA SER A 42 -12.87 -2.80 -4.59
C SER A 42 -13.15 -3.96 -3.62
N TRP A 43 -13.10 -3.67 -2.32
CA TRP A 43 -13.33 -4.66 -1.26
C TRP A 43 -14.27 -4.13 -0.21
N ARG A 44 -15.13 -5.03 0.29
CA ARG A 44 -16.07 -4.74 1.36
C ARG A 44 -16.22 -5.97 2.25
N GLU A 45 -16.23 -5.75 3.56
CA GLU A 45 -16.43 -6.83 4.54
C GLU A 45 -17.91 -7.07 4.85
N ALA A 46 -18.69 -6.01 4.96
CA ALA A 46 -20.11 -6.06 5.32
C ALA A 46 -20.88 -4.94 4.57
N PRO A 47 -22.22 -5.05 4.45
CA PRO A 47 -23.11 -6.17 4.82
C PRO A 47 -23.07 -7.36 3.85
N SER A 48 -22.53 -7.16 2.66
CA SER A 48 -22.38 -8.22 1.65
C SER A 48 -20.88 -8.35 1.33
N PRO A 49 -20.19 -9.33 1.94
CA PRO A 49 -18.75 -9.48 1.76
C PRO A 49 -18.36 -9.68 0.29
N THR A 50 -17.30 -9.03 -0.13
CA THR A 50 -16.68 -9.28 -1.43
C THR A 50 -16.00 -10.65 -1.39
N GLU A 51 -16.25 -11.48 -2.40
CA GLU A 51 -15.57 -12.77 -2.53
C GLU A 51 -14.05 -12.56 -2.66
N LEU A 52 -13.29 -13.33 -1.88
CA LEU A 52 -11.83 -13.32 -1.90
C LEU A 52 -11.30 -14.64 -2.42
N ARG A 53 -10.27 -14.57 -3.27
CA ARG A 53 -9.50 -15.71 -3.76
C ARG A 53 -8.02 -15.41 -3.64
N GLY A 54 -7.19 -16.43 -3.50
CA GLY A 54 -5.74 -16.26 -3.50
C GLY A 54 -5.23 -15.69 -4.83
N ASP A 55 -4.41 -14.65 -4.76
CA ASP A 55 -3.68 -14.16 -5.92
C ASP A 55 -2.52 -15.11 -6.28
N ALA A 56 -1.59 -14.70 -7.15
CA ALA A 56 -0.45 -15.53 -7.55
C ALA A 56 0.46 -15.95 -6.39
N PHE A 57 0.38 -15.26 -5.25
CA PHE A 57 1.14 -15.53 -4.03
C PHE A 57 0.26 -16.07 -2.90
N SER A 58 -0.93 -16.55 -3.21
CA SER A 58 -1.91 -17.09 -2.26
C SER A 58 -2.39 -16.06 -1.22
N ILE A 59 -2.29 -14.77 -1.52
CA ILE A 59 -2.80 -13.70 -0.67
C ILE A 59 -4.26 -13.42 -1.08
N PRO A 60 -5.20 -13.36 -0.12
CA PRO A 60 -6.59 -13.09 -0.43
C PRO A 60 -6.79 -11.77 -1.17
N ALA A 61 -7.49 -11.80 -2.27
CA ALA A 61 -7.76 -10.64 -3.12
C ALA A 61 -9.15 -10.74 -3.77
N PRO A 62 -9.83 -9.60 -4.00
CA PRO A 62 -11.18 -9.58 -4.59
C PRO A 62 -11.11 -9.67 -6.13
N LEU A 63 -10.61 -10.76 -6.65
CA LEU A 63 -10.31 -10.97 -8.07
C LEU A 63 -11.54 -10.95 -8.99
N SER A 64 -12.74 -11.17 -8.44
CA SER A 64 -13.99 -11.08 -9.19
C SER A 64 -14.44 -9.65 -9.48
N SER A 65 -13.89 -8.67 -8.74
CA SER A 65 -14.15 -7.25 -8.98
C SER A 65 -13.21 -6.71 -10.06
N PRO A 66 -13.66 -5.72 -10.89
CA PRO A 66 -12.78 -5.10 -11.86
C PRO A 66 -11.59 -4.39 -11.21
N ALA A 67 -10.46 -4.35 -11.91
CA ALA A 67 -9.31 -3.56 -11.49
C ALA A 67 -9.65 -2.06 -11.51
N LEU A 68 -9.28 -1.35 -10.44
CA LEU A 68 -9.49 0.09 -10.31
C LEU A 68 -8.40 0.86 -11.06
N LYS A 69 -8.79 1.99 -11.62
CA LYS A 69 -7.85 2.99 -12.16
C LYS A 69 -7.30 3.85 -11.01
N PRO A 70 -6.12 4.45 -11.15
CA PRO A 70 -5.59 5.33 -10.10
C PRO A 70 -6.52 6.50 -9.76
N THR A 71 -7.33 6.98 -10.72
CA THR A 71 -8.32 8.03 -10.48
C THR A 71 -9.49 7.61 -9.58
N GLU A 72 -9.66 6.32 -9.37
CA GLU A 72 -10.69 5.76 -8.48
C GLU A 72 -10.20 5.55 -7.05
N LEU A 73 -8.92 5.84 -6.81
CA LEU A 73 -8.27 5.74 -5.51
C LEU A 73 -7.95 7.14 -4.95
N ALA A 74 -8.10 7.31 -3.65
CA ALA A 74 -7.76 8.54 -2.95
C ALA A 74 -6.33 8.52 -2.43
N LEU A 75 -5.89 7.37 -1.92
CA LEU A 75 -4.53 7.15 -1.39
C LEU A 75 -4.24 5.65 -1.26
N LEU A 76 -2.98 5.31 -1.12
CA LEU A 76 -2.53 3.96 -0.81
C LEU A 76 -1.86 3.92 0.56
N LEU A 77 -2.19 2.89 1.32
CA LEU A 77 -1.50 2.50 2.55
C LEU A 77 -0.81 1.16 2.28
N ILE A 78 0.50 1.14 2.32
CA ILE A 78 1.28 -0.04 1.95
C ILE A 78 2.18 -0.49 3.10
N PRO A 79 2.48 -1.79 3.21
CA PRO A 79 3.38 -2.29 4.24
C PRO A 79 4.83 -1.96 3.89
N ALA A 80 5.68 -1.87 4.91
CA ALA A 80 7.10 -1.74 4.76
C ALA A 80 7.83 -2.42 5.92
N LEU A 81 8.99 -3.00 5.64
CA LEU A 81 9.89 -3.52 6.68
C LEU A 81 10.62 -2.39 7.39
N ALA A 82 10.91 -1.33 6.67
CA ALA A 82 11.54 -0.11 7.17
C ALA A 82 11.24 1.06 6.23
N VAL A 83 11.34 2.26 6.75
CA VAL A 83 11.27 3.50 5.98
C VAL A 83 12.29 4.49 6.53
N ASP A 84 12.86 5.31 5.66
CA ASP A 84 13.72 6.42 6.06
C ASP A 84 13.02 7.78 5.89
N ARG A 85 13.68 8.84 6.29
CA ARG A 85 13.11 10.19 6.28
C ARG A 85 12.88 10.76 4.87
N ASN A 86 13.49 10.16 3.86
CA ASN A 86 13.27 10.54 2.46
C ASN A 86 12.09 9.76 1.83
N GLY A 87 11.42 8.93 2.61
CA GLY A 87 10.29 8.13 2.13
C GLY A 87 10.71 6.86 1.38
N MET A 88 11.99 6.51 1.41
CA MET A 88 12.46 5.26 0.83
C MET A 88 12.09 4.11 1.74
N ARG A 89 11.51 3.06 1.19
CA ARG A 89 11.07 1.91 1.95
C ARG A 89 11.87 0.66 1.62
N LEU A 90 12.02 -0.21 2.61
CA LEU A 90 12.48 -1.58 2.44
C LEU A 90 11.25 -2.49 2.36
N GLY A 91 11.11 -3.16 1.23
CA GLY A 91 10.06 -4.16 1.00
C GLY A 91 10.61 -5.58 0.95
N TYR A 92 9.79 -6.49 0.45
CA TYR A 92 10.11 -7.93 0.41
C TYR A 92 10.93 -8.36 -0.82
N GLY A 93 11.40 -7.41 -1.64
CA GLY A 93 12.33 -7.67 -2.74
C GLY A 93 11.72 -7.87 -4.13
N GLY A 94 10.39 -8.00 -4.25
CA GLY A 94 9.72 -8.20 -5.54
C GLY A 94 9.60 -6.95 -6.41
N GLY A 95 9.74 -5.76 -5.83
CA GLY A 95 9.60 -4.48 -6.54
C GLY A 95 8.18 -4.18 -7.01
N CYS A 96 7.16 -4.82 -6.42
CA CYS A 96 5.76 -4.69 -6.80
C CYS A 96 5.29 -3.24 -6.76
N TYR A 97 5.52 -2.57 -5.63
CA TYR A 97 5.05 -1.19 -5.44
C TYR A 97 5.90 -0.18 -6.19
N ASP A 98 7.21 -0.41 -6.35
CA ASP A 98 8.05 0.47 -7.15
C ASP A 98 7.62 0.47 -8.63
N ARG A 99 7.27 -0.70 -9.15
CA ARG A 99 6.71 -0.83 -10.51
C ARG A 99 5.35 -0.14 -10.63
N LEU A 100 4.46 -0.34 -9.67
CA LEU A 100 3.15 0.29 -9.66
C LEU A 100 3.28 1.82 -9.62
N LEU A 101 4.06 2.34 -8.67
CA LEU A 101 4.21 3.77 -8.43
C LEU A 101 5.03 4.48 -9.52
N SER A 102 5.71 3.75 -10.40
CA SER A 102 6.37 4.33 -11.57
C SER A 102 5.42 4.56 -12.76
N GLN A 103 4.21 3.99 -12.72
CA GLN A 103 3.25 4.10 -13.81
C GLN A 103 2.50 5.45 -13.79
N PRO A 104 2.13 5.98 -14.97
CA PRO A 104 1.33 7.20 -15.05
C PRO A 104 0.04 7.12 -14.23
N GLY A 105 -0.27 8.20 -13.53
CA GLY A 105 -1.43 8.27 -12.63
C GLY A 105 -1.18 7.66 -11.25
N TRP A 106 -0.41 6.59 -11.14
CA TRP A 106 -0.03 5.99 -9.86
C TRP A 106 1.06 6.79 -9.17
N SER A 107 1.99 7.37 -9.93
CA SER A 107 3.11 8.16 -9.38
C SER A 107 2.68 9.41 -8.61
N THR A 108 1.48 9.93 -8.88
CA THR A 108 0.94 11.10 -8.20
C THR A 108 -0.07 10.76 -7.11
N LEU A 109 -0.41 9.49 -6.95
CA LEU A 109 -1.34 9.04 -5.92
C LEU A 109 -0.65 9.09 -4.55
N PRO A 110 -1.21 9.80 -3.55
CA PRO A 110 -0.62 9.81 -2.21
C PRO A 110 -0.44 8.41 -1.66
N THR A 111 0.79 8.09 -1.23
CA THR A 111 1.14 6.74 -0.78
C THR A 111 1.95 6.81 0.52
N PHE A 112 1.48 6.10 1.54
CA PHE A 112 2.08 6.09 2.87
C PHE A 112 2.42 4.66 3.29
N ALA A 113 3.60 4.50 3.88
CA ALA A 113 3.93 3.25 4.56
C ALA A 113 3.19 3.15 5.89
N VAL A 114 2.75 1.96 6.27
CA VAL A 114 2.20 1.70 7.61
C VAL A 114 3.08 0.65 8.27
N LEU A 115 3.73 1.02 9.37
CA LEU A 115 4.70 0.19 10.07
C LEU A 115 4.88 0.68 11.51
N PRO A 116 5.49 -0.15 12.39
CA PRO A 116 5.85 0.30 13.73
C PRO A 116 6.89 1.42 13.70
N GLU A 117 6.83 2.34 14.66
CA GLU A 117 7.79 3.44 14.80
C GLU A 117 9.24 2.93 14.89
N ALA A 118 9.45 1.79 15.54
CA ALA A 118 10.77 1.16 15.63
C ALA A 118 11.40 0.82 14.28
N CYS A 119 10.59 0.76 13.20
CA CYS A 119 11.04 0.47 11.83
C CYS A 119 11.28 1.74 11.00
N VAL A 120 11.09 2.93 11.58
CA VAL A 120 11.46 4.20 10.97
C VAL A 120 12.92 4.49 11.26
N HIS A 121 13.75 4.58 10.22
CA HIS A 121 15.19 4.70 10.35
C HIS A 121 15.65 6.16 10.28
N ALA A 122 16.54 6.54 11.18
CA ALA A 122 17.18 7.86 11.16
C ALA A 122 18.23 7.96 10.05
N THR A 123 18.86 6.84 9.68
CA THR A 123 19.84 6.76 8.59
C THR A 123 19.16 6.38 7.29
N LEU A 124 19.69 6.85 6.16
CA LEU A 124 19.13 6.55 4.85
C LEU A 124 19.27 5.06 4.53
N LEU A 125 18.20 4.49 4.00
CA LEU A 125 18.19 3.11 3.51
C LEU A 125 18.88 3.03 2.14
N PRO A 126 19.49 1.88 1.80
CA PRO A 126 19.97 1.64 0.45
C PRO A 126 18.81 1.78 -0.54
N ALA A 127 19.04 2.52 -1.62
CA ALA A 127 18.04 2.75 -2.66
C ALA A 127 18.67 2.59 -4.03
N GLU A 128 17.91 1.97 -4.93
CA GLU A 128 18.23 1.85 -6.34
C GLU A 128 17.59 3.00 -7.13
N PRO A 129 18.09 3.34 -8.34
CA PRO A 129 17.51 4.44 -9.12
C PRO A 129 16.03 4.29 -9.47
N TRP A 130 15.52 3.06 -9.51
CA TRP A 130 14.11 2.77 -9.81
C TRP A 130 13.21 2.75 -8.57
N ASP A 131 13.77 2.83 -7.37
CA ASP A 131 12.99 2.84 -6.14
C ASP A 131 12.21 4.16 -6.04
N GLN A 132 10.91 4.05 -5.72
CA GLN A 132 10.00 5.19 -5.66
C GLN A 132 9.83 5.64 -4.20
N PRO A 133 10.14 6.91 -3.87
CA PRO A 133 9.91 7.42 -2.53
C PRO A 133 8.41 7.54 -2.24
N LEU A 134 8.01 7.21 -1.01
CA LEU A 134 6.67 7.41 -0.52
C LEU A 134 6.46 8.86 -0.04
N ASP A 135 5.22 9.29 0.06
CA ASP A 135 4.89 10.64 0.54
C ASP A 135 5.08 10.77 2.05
N GLY A 136 5.00 9.66 2.78
CA GLY A 136 5.19 9.64 4.22
C GLY A 136 4.97 8.26 4.80
N TRP A 137 4.79 8.21 6.12
CA TRP A 137 4.54 6.98 6.86
C TRP A 137 3.61 7.22 8.04
N ILE A 138 2.95 6.16 8.45
CA ILE A 138 2.01 6.14 9.56
C ILE A 138 2.48 5.05 10.54
N THR A 139 2.62 5.43 11.80
CA THR A 139 3.00 4.54 12.89
C THR A 139 2.00 4.68 14.04
N GLU A 140 2.21 3.93 15.11
CA GLU A 140 1.44 4.08 16.36
C GLU A 140 1.62 5.47 17.01
N GLN A 141 2.62 6.23 16.58
CA GLN A 141 2.86 7.60 17.07
C GLN A 141 2.24 8.68 16.20
N GLY A 142 1.71 8.33 15.03
CA GLY A 142 1.05 9.28 14.14
C GLY A 142 1.56 9.24 12.70
N CYS A 143 1.22 10.27 11.95
CA CYS A 143 1.56 10.41 10.54
C CYS A 143 2.71 11.42 10.36
N SER A 144 3.66 11.06 9.50
CA SER A 144 4.78 11.93 9.14
C SER A 144 4.92 12.02 7.62
N LEU A 145 5.28 13.19 7.13
CA LEU A 145 5.60 13.39 5.72
C LEU A 145 7.10 13.22 5.50
N ARG A 146 7.46 12.70 4.32
CA ARG A 146 8.87 12.61 3.93
C ARG A 146 9.48 14.01 3.83
N ARG A 147 10.80 14.08 4.03
CA ARG A 147 11.55 15.31 3.77
C ARG A 147 11.67 15.52 2.27
N ALA A 148 11.51 16.78 1.84
CA ALA A 148 11.80 17.14 0.46
C ALA A 148 13.27 16.88 0.17
N SER A 149 13.57 16.31 -1.01
CA SER A 149 14.94 16.19 -1.50
C SER A 149 15.52 17.60 -1.71
N GLN A 150 16.67 17.82 -1.12
CA GLN A 150 17.42 19.06 -1.34
C GLN A 150 18.37 18.87 -2.51
#